data_81f6f6360b5944aac67be29bc5a77f00
#
_entry.id   81f6f6360b5944aac67be29bc5a77f00
#
_cell.length_a   1.000
_cell.length_b   1.000
_cell.length_c   1.000
_cell.angle_alpha   90.00
_cell.angle_beta   90.00
_cell.angle_gamma   90.00
#
_symmetry.space_group_name_H-M   'P 1'
#
loop_
_entity.id
_entity.type
_entity.pdbx_description
1 polymer ?
#
loop_
_entity_poly.entity_id
_entity_poly.type
_entity_poly.pdbx_seq_one_letter_code
_entity_poly.pdbx_strand_id
1 'polypeptide(L)'
;MGKVIVIEGSDGSGKATQTKLLYEYLVEQGKKVRMVSYPNYESPSSSLVKMYLGSEFGKDPFGVNPYVTSSFFAVDRFASYLKEWKSFYEEGKDRIVICDRYVTSNMLHQTAKLDTLGEKLDFLDWEYDFEFVKGGLPVPDYVFFLDVKPEISFRLMKGRENKITHEDKKDIHENNREFLVRSYENSMILCEKYGWIRVDCCDEDGNLRSIGDIHERICGLL
;
A
#
# COMPACT_ATOMS: atom_id res chain seq x y z
N MET A 1 19.92 -5.57 -10.62
CA MET A 1 18.53 -5.16 -10.56
C MET A 1 18.45 -3.88 -9.74
N GLY A 2 17.44 -3.07 -9.94
CA GLY A 2 17.18 -1.84 -9.21
C GLY A 2 16.77 -2.06 -7.76
N LYS A 3 16.28 -0.99 -7.13
CA LYS A 3 15.68 -1.02 -5.79
C LYS A 3 14.19 -0.73 -5.87
N VAL A 4 13.41 -1.31 -4.95
CA VAL A 4 11.98 -1.04 -4.78
C VAL A 4 11.76 -0.42 -3.40
N ILE A 5 11.14 0.74 -3.37
CA ILE A 5 10.76 1.46 -2.16
C ILE A 5 9.24 1.57 -2.13
N VAL A 6 8.62 1.14 -1.05
CA VAL A 6 7.17 1.19 -0.89
C VAL A 6 6.80 2.20 0.19
N ILE A 7 5.83 3.05 -0.11
CA ILE A 7 5.15 3.88 0.88
C ILE A 7 3.80 3.21 1.19
N GLU A 8 3.67 2.73 2.42
CA GLU A 8 2.49 2.02 2.90
C GLU A 8 1.83 2.77 4.06
N GLY A 9 0.59 2.45 4.38
CA GLY A 9 -0.16 3.03 5.49
C GLY A 9 -1.67 2.97 5.26
N SER A 10 -2.44 3.33 6.28
CA SER A 10 -3.91 3.36 6.22
C SER A 10 -4.42 4.42 5.23
N ASP A 11 -5.69 4.32 4.84
CA ASP A 11 -6.31 5.33 4.00
C ASP A 11 -6.33 6.69 4.70
N GLY A 12 -6.00 7.73 3.94
CA GLY A 12 -5.85 9.08 4.50
C GLY A 12 -4.49 9.39 5.15
N SER A 13 -3.55 8.45 5.25
CA SER A 13 -2.25 8.69 5.89
C SER A 13 -1.27 9.57 5.11
N GLY A 14 -1.61 9.99 3.89
CA GLY A 14 -0.73 10.85 3.08
C GLY A 14 0.24 10.11 2.16
N LYS A 15 0.06 8.81 1.92
CA LYS A 15 0.93 7.99 1.04
C LYS A 15 1.25 8.64 -0.29
N ALA A 16 0.23 9.00 -1.07
CA ALA A 16 0.43 9.61 -2.40
C ALA A 16 1.27 10.89 -2.34
N THR A 17 1.08 11.72 -1.31
CA THR A 17 1.85 12.93 -1.08
C THR A 17 3.32 12.61 -0.81
N GLN A 18 3.58 11.69 0.11
CA GLN A 18 4.95 11.30 0.47
C GLN A 18 5.65 10.55 -0.65
N THR A 19 4.93 9.72 -1.41
CA THR A 19 5.46 9.05 -2.61
C THR A 19 5.94 10.07 -3.65
N LYS A 20 5.12 11.10 -3.90
CA LYS A 20 5.47 12.19 -4.84
C LYS A 20 6.68 12.98 -4.37
N LEU A 21 6.71 13.39 -3.10
CA LEU A 21 7.84 14.14 -2.54
C LEU A 21 9.13 13.32 -2.57
N LEU A 22 9.06 12.04 -2.24
CA LEU A 22 10.21 11.15 -2.30
C LEU A 22 10.73 10.98 -3.74
N TYR A 23 9.81 10.88 -4.71
CA TYR A 23 10.17 10.84 -6.12
C TYR A 23 10.91 12.13 -6.54
N GLU A 24 10.35 13.30 -6.23
CA GLU A 24 10.94 14.60 -6.56
C GLU A 24 12.32 14.74 -5.90
N TYR A 25 12.47 14.44 -4.63
CA TYR A 25 13.73 14.45 -3.91
C TYR A 25 14.80 13.57 -4.56
N LEU A 26 14.48 12.33 -4.89
CA LEU A 26 15.45 11.41 -5.49
C LEU A 26 15.84 11.82 -6.92
N VAL A 27 14.93 12.40 -7.68
CA VAL A 27 15.22 12.97 -9.01
C VAL A 27 16.16 14.15 -8.90
N GLU A 28 15.96 15.06 -7.94
CA GLU A 28 16.85 16.18 -7.66
C GLU A 28 18.27 15.70 -7.24
N GLN A 29 18.36 14.54 -6.59
CA GLN A 29 19.64 13.89 -6.28
C GLN A 29 20.27 13.17 -7.50
N GLY A 30 19.72 13.34 -8.70
CA GLY A 30 20.23 12.74 -9.93
C GLY A 30 19.99 11.23 -10.05
N LYS A 31 19.10 10.65 -9.24
CA LYS A 31 18.75 9.24 -9.34
C LYS A 31 17.80 8.97 -10.51
N LYS A 32 17.86 7.76 -11.06
CA LYS A 32 16.93 7.30 -12.07
C LYS A 32 15.74 6.64 -11.36
N VAL A 33 14.61 7.32 -11.34
CA VAL A 33 13.46 6.95 -10.53
C VAL A 33 12.23 6.75 -11.41
N ARG A 34 11.42 5.75 -11.08
CA ARG A 34 10.08 5.55 -11.61
C ARG A 34 9.10 5.46 -10.44
N MET A 35 7.95 6.08 -10.58
CA MET A 35 6.86 6.00 -9.62
C MET A 35 5.72 5.16 -10.20
N VAL A 36 5.16 4.26 -9.38
CA VAL A 36 3.97 3.48 -9.69
C VAL A 36 3.00 3.53 -8.52
N SER A 37 1.71 3.36 -8.79
CA SER A 37 0.66 3.39 -7.76
C SER A 37 -0.32 2.26 -8.00
N TYR A 38 -0.76 1.62 -6.93
CA TYR A 38 -1.72 0.53 -6.98
C TYR A 38 -2.96 0.83 -6.11
N PRO A 39 -4.16 0.43 -6.59
CA PRO A 39 -4.44 -0.15 -7.91
C PRO A 39 -4.19 0.84 -9.05
N ASN A 40 -3.79 0.30 -10.22
CA ASN A 40 -3.69 1.10 -11.45
C ASN A 40 -5.08 1.23 -12.09
N TYR A 41 -5.87 2.18 -11.60
CA TYR A 41 -7.26 2.37 -12.03
C TYR A 41 -7.43 2.67 -13.52
N GLU A 42 -6.41 3.22 -14.18
CA GLU A 42 -6.43 3.50 -15.62
C GLU A 42 -6.21 2.24 -16.47
N SER A 43 -5.65 1.17 -15.87
CA SER A 43 -5.39 -0.08 -16.56
C SER A 43 -6.62 -1.01 -16.57
N PRO A 44 -6.90 -1.71 -17.69
CA PRO A 44 -7.90 -2.78 -17.71
C PRO A 44 -7.63 -3.91 -16.71
N SER A 45 -6.37 -4.09 -16.29
CA SER A 45 -5.98 -5.11 -15.30
C SER A 45 -6.63 -4.91 -13.93
N SER A 46 -7.03 -3.68 -13.58
CA SER A 46 -7.70 -3.35 -12.33
C SER A 46 -9.24 -3.55 -12.35
N SER A 47 -9.80 -4.14 -13.40
CA SER A 47 -11.26 -4.29 -13.53
C SER A 47 -11.87 -5.06 -12.34
N LEU A 48 -11.29 -6.20 -11.94
CA LEU A 48 -11.78 -6.98 -10.80
C LEU A 48 -11.60 -6.22 -9.47
N VAL A 49 -10.54 -5.43 -9.34
CA VAL A 49 -10.33 -4.56 -8.18
C VAL A 49 -11.43 -3.50 -8.09
N LYS A 50 -11.78 -2.86 -9.22
CA LYS A 50 -12.87 -1.87 -9.27
C LYS A 50 -14.22 -2.49 -8.88
N MET A 51 -14.54 -3.68 -9.40
CA MET A 51 -15.75 -4.42 -9.03
C MET A 51 -15.79 -4.73 -7.54
N TYR A 52 -14.67 -5.19 -6.96
CA TYR A 52 -14.59 -5.48 -5.54
C TYR A 52 -14.75 -4.21 -4.68
N LEU A 53 -13.99 -3.17 -4.95
CA LEU A 53 -14.06 -1.91 -4.21
C LEU A 53 -15.40 -1.18 -4.42
N GLY A 54 -16.03 -1.38 -5.59
CA GLY A 54 -17.38 -0.91 -5.91
C GLY A 54 -18.50 -1.73 -5.28
N SER A 55 -18.18 -2.73 -4.46
CA SER A 55 -19.14 -3.59 -3.74
C SER A 55 -19.98 -4.52 -4.62
N GLU A 56 -19.52 -4.86 -5.84
CA GLU A 56 -20.23 -5.78 -6.73
C GLU A 56 -20.22 -7.23 -6.23
N PHE A 57 -19.23 -7.59 -5.40
CA PHE A 57 -19.13 -8.91 -4.75
C PHE A 57 -19.70 -8.94 -3.32
N GLY A 58 -20.39 -7.88 -2.91
CA GLY A 58 -20.96 -7.71 -1.58
C GLY A 58 -20.52 -6.41 -0.92
N LYS A 59 -21.26 -5.97 0.09
CA LYS A 59 -21.04 -4.69 0.79
C LYS A 59 -20.14 -4.81 2.03
N ASP A 60 -19.83 -6.03 2.43
CA ASP A 60 -18.99 -6.31 3.59
C ASP A 60 -17.60 -6.76 3.13
N PRO A 61 -16.53 -6.03 3.47
CA PRO A 61 -15.18 -6.44 3.11
C PRO A 61 -14.77 -7.78 3.69
N PHE A 62 -15.36 -8.20 4.82
CA PHE A 62 -15.11 -9.51 5.44
C PHE A 62 -15.79 -10.66 4.68
N GLY A 63 -16.83 -10.39 3.91
CA GLY A 63 -17.61 -11.39 3.17
C GLY A 63 -16.90 -12.00 1.97
N VAL A 64 -15.83 -11.37 1.47
CA VAL A 64 -15.06 -11.89 0.33
C VAL A 64 -13.75 -12.49 0.82
N ASN A 65 -13.51 -13.74 0.45
CA ASN A 65 -12.33 -14.50 0.84
C ASN A 65 -11.03 -13.73 0.58
N PRO A 66 -10.11 -13.63 1.57
CA PRO A 66 -8.88 -12.82 1.45
C PRO A 66 -7.97 -13.29 0.31
N TYR A 67 -7.83 -14.59 0.08
CA TYR A 67 -7.02 -15.16 -1.00
C TYR A 67 -7.57 -14.78 -2.38
N VAL A 68 -8.90 -14.83 -2.55
CA VAL A 68 -9.58 -14.42 -3.78
C VAL A 68 -9.39 -12.92 -4.01
N THR A 69 -9.62 -12.11 -2.97
CA THR A 69 -9.44 -10.66 -3.09
C THR A 69 -7.99 -10.30 -3.43
N SER A 70 -7.02 -10.93 -2.77
CA SER A 70 -5.59 -10.72 -3.06
C SER A 70 -5.26 -11.00 -4.52
N SER A 71 -5.83 -12.07 -5.10
CA SER A 71 -5.57 -12.39 -6.50
C SER A 71 -6.05 -11.31 -7.47
N PHE A 72 -7.14 -10.59 -7.16
CA PHE A 72 -7.59 -9.46 -7.98
C PHE A 72 -6.55 -8.33 -8.04
N PHE A 73 -5.99 -7.97 -6.88
CA PHE A 73 -4.94 -6.96 -6.81
C PHE A 73 -3.61 -7.45 -7.39
N ALA A 74 -3.28 -8.74 -7.22
CA ALA A 74 -2.07 -9.34 -7.75
C ALA A 74 -2.02 -9.28 -9.27
N VAL A 75 -3.13 -9.58 -9.96
CA VAL A 75 -3.23 -9.50 -11.44
C VAL A 75 -2.92 -8.08 -11.92
N ASP A 76 -3.40 -7.06 -11.24
CA ASP A 76 -3.09 -5.66 -11.58
C ASP A 76 -1.59 -5.36 -11.41
N ARG A 77 -0.96 -5.82 -10.32
CA ARG A 77 0.48 -5.66 -10.08
C ARG A 77 1.33 -6.41 -11.10
N PHE A 78 0.99 -7.66 -11.42
CA PHE A 78 1.70 -8.44 -12.43
C PHE A 78 1.65 -7.78 -13.80
N ALA A 79 0.46 -7.31 -14.21
CA ALA A 79 0.30 -6.63 -15.49
C ALA A 79 1.14 -5.33 -15.55
N SER A 80 1.09 -4.51 -14.51
CA SER A 80 1.90 -3.30 -14.41
C SER A 80 3.40 -3.61 -14.42
N TYR A 81 3.84 -4.58 -13.60
CA TYR A 81 5.24 -4.99 -13.58
C TYR A 81 5.75 -5.37 -14.96
N LEU A 82 5.10 -6.33 -15.60
CA LEU A 82 5.53 -6.87 -16.89
C LEU A 82 5.51 -5.82 -18.01
N LYS A 83 4.51 -4.94 -18.02
CA LYS A 83 4.29 -3.98 -19.09
C LYS A 83 5.04 -2.67 -18.90
N GLU A 84 5.12 -2.18 -17.65
CA GLU A 84 5.48 -0.79 -17.40
C GLU A 84 6.87 -0.61 -16.80
N TRP A 85 7.30 -1.45 -15.85
CA TRP A 85 8.50 -1.14 -15.09
C TRP A 85 9.54 -2.26 -14.93
N LYS A 86 9.24 -3.49 -15.38
CA LYS A 86 10.21 -4.59 -15.31
C LYS A 86 11.53 -4.27 -16.03
N SER A 87 11.46 -3.82 -17.27
CA SER A 87 12.66 -3.47 -18.05
C SER A 87 13.49 -2.38 -17.36
N PHE A 88 12.84 -1.33 -16.86
CA PHE A 88 13.50 -0.27 -16.12
C PHE A 88 14.20 -0.78 -14.85
N TYR A 89 13.54 -1.63 -14.07
CA TYR A 89 14.09 -2.23 -12.85
C TYR A 89 15.29 -3.14 -13.13
N GLU A 90 15.23 -3.91 -14.23
CA GLU A 90 16.28 -4.85 -14.61
C GLU A 90 17.51 -4.18 -15.27
N GLU A 91 17.39 -2.93 -15.75
CA GLU A 91 18.50 -2.21 -16.41
C GLU A 91 19.72 -1.98 -15.52
N GLY A 92 19.58 -1.88 -14.20
CA GLY A 92 20.73 -1.70 -13.31
C GLY A 92 20.44 -1.29 -11.89
N LYS A 93 21.48 -1.34 -11.05
CA LYS A 93 21.39 -1.05 -9.61
C LYS A 93 21.14 0.44 -9.29
N ASP A 94 21.27 1.32 -10.27
CA ASP A 94 21.04 2.76 -10.15
C ASP A 94 19.57 3.14 -10.39
N ARG A 95 18.71 2.15 -10.64
CA ARG A 95 17.27 2.32 -10.85
C ARG A 95 16.52 2.21 -9.54
N ILE A 96 15.56 3.11 -9.31
CA ILE A 96 14.70 3.08 -8.13
C ILE A 96 13.24 3.10 -8.60
N VAL A 97 12.44 2.17 -8.11
CA VAL A 97 10.99 2.16 -8.29
C VAL A 97 10.35 2.49 -6.96
N ILE A 98 9.55 3.55 -6.92
CA ILE A 98 8.77 3.95 -5.74
C ILE A 98 7.32 3.55 -5.97
N CYS A 99 6.76 2.79 -5.03
CA CYS A 99 5.39 2.30 -5.08
C CYS A 99 4.51 3.02 -4.04
N ASP A 100 3.45 3.71 -4.49
CA ASP A 100 2.32 4.05 -3.61
C ASP A 100 1.44 2.81 -3.52
N ARG A 101 1.55 2.06 -2.43
CA ARG A 101 1.05 0.69 -2.24
C ARG A 101 1.77 -0.36 -3.12
N TYR A 102 1.71 -1.60 -2.68
CA TYR A 102 2.29 -2.75 -3.39
C TYR A 102 1.65 -4.06 -2.90
N VAL A 103 2.37 -5.19 -2.92
CA VAL A 103 1.96 -6.46 -2.28
C VAL A 103 1.67 -6.24 -0.79
N THR A 104 2.42 -5.35 -0.16
CA THR A 104 2.29 -4.91 1.23
C THR A 104 0.87 -4.47 1.59
N SER A 105 0.12 -3.87 0.66
CA SER A 105 -1.28 -3.51 0.89
C SER A 105 -2.20 -4.72 1.01
N ASN A 106 -1.97 -5.81 0.27
CA ASN A 106 -2.69 -7.06 0.49
C ASN A 106 -2.35 -7.65 1.86
N MET A 107 -1.06 -7.69 2.20
CA MET A 107 -0.61 -8.15 3.52
C MET A 107 -1.28 -7.37 4.65
N LEU A 108 -1.43 -6.05 4.50
CA LEU A 108 -2.05 -5.19 5.51
C LEU A 108 -3.58 -5.40 5.59
N HIS A 109 -4.27 -5.30 4.46
CA HIS A 109 -5.72 -5.21 4.41
C HIS A 109 -6.40 -6.58 4.38
N GLN A 110 -5.89 -7.55 3.63
CA GLN A 110 -6.54 -8.85 3.54
C GLN A 110 -6.35 -9.69 4.81
N THR A 111 -5.22 -9.53 5.50
CA THR A 111 -4.98 -10.12 6.83
C THR A 111 -5.99 -9.62 7.88
N ALA A 112 -6.57 -8.43 7.70
CA ALA A 112 -7.60 -7.89 8.59
C ALA A 112 -8.88 -8.75 8.61
N LYS A 113 -9.12 -9.56 7.58
CA LYS A 113 -10.27 -10.48 7.47
C LYS A 113 -10.14 -11.75 8.28
N LEU A 114 -8.96 -12.01 8.83
CA LEU A 114 -8.64 -13.22 9.56
C LEU A 114 -8.62 -12.94 11.07
N ASP A 115 -9.08 -13.90 11.87
CA ASP A 115 -9.30 -13.66 13.29
C ASP A 115 -8.13 -14.12 14.15
N THR A 116 -7.51 -15.25 13.82
CA THR A 116 -6.41 -15.79 14.62
C THR A 116 -5.05 -15.42 14.08
N LEU A 117 -4.05 -15.33 14.97
CA LEU A 117 -2.67 -15.08 14.55
C LEU A 117 -2.16 -16.19 13.62
N GLY A 118 -2.55 -17.45 13.83
CA GLY A 118 -2.17 -18.56 12.97
C GLY A 118 -2.66 -18.35 11.53
N GLU A 119 -3.96 -18.08 11.34
CA GLU A 119 -4.51 -17.79 10.01
C GLU A 119 -3.83 -16.59 9.34
N LYS A 120 -3.52 -15.54 10.12
CA LYS A 120 -2.81 -14.37 9.61
C LYS A 120 -1.42 -14.72 9.11
N LEU A 121 -0.66 -15.51 9.87
CA LEU A 121 0.68 -15.94 9.48
C LEU A 121 0.66 -16.85 8.26
N ASP A 122 -0.26 -17.81 8.20
CA ASP A 122 -0.44 -18.70 7.04
C ASP A 122 -0.79 -17.91 5.77
N PHE A 123 -1.70 -16.92 5.89
CA PHE A 123 -2.01 -16.04 4.78
C PHE A 123 -0.81 -15.20 4.33
N LEU A 124 -0.05 -14.64 5.25
CA LEU A 124 1.12 -13.83 4.94
C LEU A 124 2.21 -14.65 4.23
N ASP A 125 2.42 -15.89 4.65
CA ASP A 125 3.39 -16.79 4.02
C ASP A 125 2.91 -17.20 2.61
N TRP A 126 1.60 -17.45 2.44
CA TRP A 126 0.99 -17.69 1.13
C TRP A 126 1.13 -16.47 0.20
N GLU A 127 0.81 -15.27 0.67
CA GLU A 127 0.88 -14.03 -0.12
C GLU A 127 2.31 -13.75 -0.57
N TYR A 128 3.29 -13.95 0.31
CA TYR A 128 4.70 -13.82 0.00
C TYR A 128 5.13 -14.83 -1.08
N ASP A 129 4.78 -16.09 -0.92
CA ASP A 129 5.09 -17.15 -1.89
C ASP A 129 4.40 -16.87 -3.24
N PHE A 130 3.15 -16.48 -3.22
CA PHE A 130 2.35 -16.23 -4.43
C PHE A 130 2.91 -15.10 -5.27
N GLU A 131 3.11 -13.92 -4.70
CA GLU A 131 3.48 -12.74 -5.50
C GLU A 131 5.00 -12.61 -5.68
N PHE A 132 5.80 -12.85 -4.65
CA PHE A 132 7.25 -12.66 -4.74
C PHE A 132 7.97 -13.89 -5.28
N VAL A 133 7.65 -15.10 -4.80
CA VAL A 133 8.39 -16.31 -5.19
C VAL A 133 7.87 -16.86 -6.52
N LYS A 134 6.57 -17.12 -6.63
CA LYS A 134 5.96 -17.71 -7.84
C LYS A 134 5.65 -16.68 -8.91
N GLY A 135 5.14 -15.52 -8.52
CA GLY A 135 4.82 -14.42 -9.42
C GLY A 135 6.05 -13.63 -9.87
N GLY A 136 7.16 -13.71 -9.12
CA GLY A 136 8.43 -13.08 -9.45
C GLY A 136 8.43 -11.57 -9.36
N LEU A 137 7.50 -10.98 -8.61
CA LEU A 137 7.58 -9.55 -8.30
C LEU A 137 8.80 -9.28 -7.41
N PRO A 138 9.51 -8.16 -7.59
CA PRO A 138 10.62 -7.79 -6.72
C PRO A 138 10.19 -7.61 -5.26
N VAL A 139 10.91 -8.22 -4.33
CA VAL A 139 10.75 -7.94 -2.90
C VAL A 139 11.20 -6.51 -2.64
N PRO A 140 10.45 -5.69 -1.89
CA PRO A 140 10.86 -4.35 -1.56
C PRO A 140 12.17 -4.30 -0.76
N ASP A 141 13.06 -3.38 -1.12
CA ASP A 141 14.25 -3.07 -0.33
C ASP A 141 13.90 -2.25 0.92
N TYR A 142 12.88 -1.38 0.80
CA TYR A 142 12.36 -0.57 1.90
C TYR A 142 10.83 -0.53 1.85
N VAL A 143 10.20 -0.68 3.00
CA VAL A 143 8.77 -0.41 3.18
C VAL A 143 8.63 0.61 4.29
N PHE A 144 8.24 1.84 3.96
CA PHE A 144 7.92 2.89 4.92
C PHE A 144 6.44 2.85 5.25
N PHE A 145 6.12 2.43 6.45
CA PHE A 145 4.76 2.45 6.96
C PHE A 145 4.47 3.78 7.63
N LEU A 146 3.59 4.58 7.03
CA LEU A 146 3.14 5.85 7.60
C LEU A 146 2.19 5.58 8.77
N ASP A 147 2.72 5.69 9.99
CA ASP A 147 1.98 5.42 11.21
C ASP A 147 1.08 6.59 11.57
N VAL A 148 -0.15 6.54 11.06
CA VAL A 148 -1.23 7.46 11.37
C VAL A 148 -2.34 6.67 12.05
N LYS A 149 -2.65 7.02 13.30
CA LYS A 149 -3.71 6.36 14.07
C LYS A 149 -5.06 6.42 13.35
N PRO A 150 -5.91 5.38 13.47
CA PRO A 150 -7.19 5.31 12.77
C PRO A 150 -8.09 6.53 12.97
N GLU A 151 -8.12 7.09 14.20
CA GLU A 151 -8.96 8.27 14.52
C GLU A 151 -8.55 9.50 13.70
N ILE A 152 -7.25 9.65 13.45
CA ILE A 152 -6.70 10.74 12.64
C ILE A 152 -7.00 10.46 11.16
N SER A 153 -6.75 9.25 10.68
CA SER A 153 -7.06 8.84 9.32
C SER A 153 -8.53 9.07 8.97
N PHE A 154 -9.46 8.72 9.87
CA PHE A 154 -10.89 8.97 9.68
C PHE A 154 -11.23 10.47 9.53
N ARG A 155 -10.53 11.35 10.26
CA ARG A 155 -10.70 12.80 10.10
C ARG A 155 -10.20 13.29 8.75
N LEU A 156 -9.06 12.76 8.29
CA LEU A 156 -8.43 13.15 7.03
C LEU A 156 -9.20 12.64 5.80
N MET A 157 -9.93 11.54 5.94
CA MET A 157 -10.78 10.99 4.87
C MET A 157 -12.13 11.72 4.70
N LYS A 158 -12.54 12.53 5.67
CA LYS A 158 -13.77 13.31 5.53
C LYS A 158 -13.62 14.36 4.42
N GLY A 159 -14.53 14.35 3.46
CA GLY A 159 -14.55 15.33 2.36
C GLY A 159 -13.62 14.99 1.19
N ARG A 160 -13.13 13.75 1.10
CA ARG A 160 -12.40 13.28 -0.09
C ARG A 160 -13.35 12.61 -1.08
N GLU A 161 -13.18 12.93 -2.36
CA GLU A 161 -13.84 12.22 -3.45
C GLU A 161 -13.32 10.79 -3.58
N ASN A 162 -14.20 9.88 -3.96
CA ASN A 162 -13.86 8.50 -4.29
C ASN A 162 -13.01 8.46 -5.57
N LYS A 163 -11.89 7.76 -5.52
CA LYS A 163 -10.94 7.64 -6.67
C LYS A 163 -11.50 6.84 -7.85
N ILE A 164 -12.57 6.06 -7.65
CA ILE A 164 -13.18 5.21 -8.69
C ILE A 164 -14.36 5.92 -9.34
N THR A 165 -15.27 6.46 -8.52
CA THR A 165 -16.54 7.04 -9.00
C THR A 165 -16.49 8.55 -9.17
N HIS A 166 -15.46 9.23 -8.63
CA HIS A 166 -15.37 10.70 -8.53
C HIS A 166 -16.58 11.34 -7.82
N GLU A 167 -17.28 10.55 -6.98
CA GLU A 167 -18.38 10.98 -6.15
C GLU A 167 -17.96 10.96 -4.66
N ASP A 168 -18.74 11.57 -3.79
CA ASP A 168 -18.55 11.51 -2.32
C ASP A 168 -18.79 10.12 -1.70
N LYS A 169 -18.92 9.09 -2.53
CA LYS A 169 -19.24 7.71 -2.11
C LYS A 169 -17.95 6.93 -1.84
N LYS A 170 -17.71 6.60 -0.61
CA LYS A 170 -16.56 5.81 -0.15
C LYS A 170 -16.60 4.38 -0.71
N ASP A 171 -15.43 3.78 -0.89
CA ASP A 171 -15.32 2.36 -1.27
C ASP A 171 -15.67 1.41 -0.10
N ILE A 172 -15.66 0.09 -0.37
CA ILE A 172 -16.05 -0.93 0.60
C ILE A 172 -15.14 -0.92 1.85
N HIS A 173 -13.85 -0.61 1.70
CA HIS A 173 -12.89 -0.55 2.81
C HIS A 173 -13.11 0.72 3.63
N GLU A 174 -13.20 1.87 2.98
CA GLU A 174 -13.37 3.18 3.62
C GLU A 174 -14.69 3.29 4.39
N ASN A 175 -15.71 2.52 3.99
CA ASN A 175 -17.02 2.46 4.66
C ASN A 175 -17.02 1.58 5.92
N ASN A 176 -16.02 0.73 6.12
CA ASN A 176 -15.97 -0.20 7.24
C ASN A 176 -14.88 0.19 8.24
N ARG A 177 -15.33 0.84 9.34
CA ARG A 177 -14.41 1.32 10.38
C ARG A 177 -13.65 0.19 11.08
N GLU A 178 -14.30 -0.94 11.33
CA GLU A 178 -13.68 -2.10 11.96
C GLU A 178 -12.56 -2.65 11.08
N PHE A 179 -12.82 -2.78 9.79
CA PHE A 179 -11.82 -3.23 8.82
C PHE A 179 -10.57 -2.34 8.81
N LEU A 180 -10.74 -1.02 8.85
CA LEU A 180 -9.62 -0.07 8.88
C LEU A 180 -8.83 -0.15 10.20
N VAL A 181 -9.51 -0.33 11.34
CA VAL A 181 -8.83 -0.51 12.64
C VAL A 181 -8.05 -1.81 12.64
N ARG A 182 -8.65 -2.94 12.21
CA ARG A 182 -7.96 -4.24 12.13
C ARG A 182 -6.79 -4.20 11.15
N SER A 183 -6.92 -3.48 10.04
CA SER A 183 -5.81 -3.26 9.09
C SER A 183 -4.65 -2.52 9.75
N TYR A 184 -4.93 -1.47 10.53
CA TYR A 184 -3.89 -0.75 11.26
C TYR A 184 -3.20 -1.64 12.32
N GLU A 185 -3.97 -2.41 13.08
CA GLU A 185 -3.41 -3.34 14.08
C GLU A 185 -2.48 -4.38 13.45
N ASN A 186 -2.81 -4.88 12.27
CA ASN A 186 -1.95 -5.79 11.52
C ASN A 186 -0.60 -5.18 11.11
N SER A 187 -0.52 -3.86 10.97
CA SER A 187 0.73 -3.21 10.61
C SER A 187 1.86 -3.49 11.61
N MET A 188 1.53 -3.68 12.88
CA MET A 188 2.52 -4.01 13.92
C MET A 188 3.12 -5.40 13.68
N ILE A 189 2.29 -6.39 13.32
CA ILE A 189 2.74 -7.74 12.95
C ILE A 189 3.66 -7.67 11.72
N LEU A 190 3.31 -6.85 10.74
CA LEU A 190 4.06 -6.70 9.50
C LEU A 190 5.40 -5.97 9.72
N CYS A 191 5.42 -4.92 10.54
CA CYS A 191 6.65 -4.24 10.93
C CYS A 191 7.63 -5.21 11.62
N GLU A 192 7.13 -6.06 12.53
CA GLU A 192 7.96 -7.05 13.22
C GLU A 192 8.42 -8.18 12.29
N LYS A 193 7.48 -8.81 11.54
CA LYS A 193 7.76 -9.99 10.70
C LYS A 193 8.64 -9.67 9.50
N TYR A 194 8.43 -8.52 8.85
CA TYR A 194 9.08 -8.16 7.58
C TYR A 194 10.04 -6.97 7.68
N GLY A 195 10.24 -6.43 8.88
CA GLY A 195 11.16 -5.30 9.09
C GLY A 195 10.70 -4.00 8.44
N TRP A 196 9.38 -3.76 8.34
CA TRP A 196 8.90 -2.49 7.79
C TRP A 196 9.32 -1.33 8.68
N ILE A 197 9.74 -0.26 8.05
CA ILE A 197 10.19 0.94 8.75
C ILE A 197 8.98 1.78 9.12
N ARG A 198 8.70 1.86 10.41
CA ARG A 198 7.61 2.67 10.93
C ARG A 198 7.99 4.14 10.94
N VAL A 199 7.26 4.95 10.20
CA VAL A 199 7.41 6.41 10.16
C VAL A 199 6.36 7.03 11.06
N ASP A 200 6.78 7.54 12.20
CA ASP A 200 5.92 8.22 13.16
C ASP A 200 5.41 9.55 12.60
N CYS A 201 4.16 9.57 12.18
CA CYS A 201 3.50 10.71 11.56
C CYS A 201 2.81 11.65 12.54
N CYS A 202 2.83 11.34 13.84
CA CYS A 202 2.22 12.17 14.87
C CYS A 202 3.27 12.71 15.86
N ASP A 203 2.97 13.85 16.50
CA ASP A 203 3.74 14.35 17.61
C ASP A 203 3.35 13.67 18.95
N GLU A 204 3.99 14.05 20.05
CA GLU A 204 3.74 13.50 21.38
C GLU A 204 2.30 13.78 21.86
N ASP A 205 1.70 14.87 21.41
CA ASP A 205 0.33 15.26 21.72
C ASP A 205 -0.71 14.54 20.83
N GLY A 206 -0.25 13.73 19.86
CA GLY A 206 -1.09 12.98 18.92
C GLY A 206 -1.61 13.82 17.75
N ASN A 207 -1.02 15.00 17.49
CA ASN A 207 -1.33 15.78 16.31
C ASN A 207 -0.52 15.30 15.12
N LEU A 208 -1.11 15.38 13.92
CA LEU A 208 -0.41 15.04 12.68
C LEU A 208 0.74 16.04 12.45
N ARG A 209 1.93 15.51 12.20
CA ARG A 209 3.10 16.31 11.81
C ARG A 209 2.87 16.97 10.45
N SER A 210 3.65 18.00 10.14
CA SER A 210 3.60 18.63 8.84
C SER A 210 4.04 17.64 7.73
N ILE A 211 3.60 17.89 6.51
CA ILE A 211 3.99 17.09 5.33
C ILE A 211 5.51 17.07 5.18
N GLY A 212 6.17 18.22 5.42
CA GLY A 212 7.62 18.36 5.35
C GLY A 212 8.35 17.54 6.40
N ASP A 213 7.89 17.58 7.67
CA ASP A 213 8.52 16.82 8.76
C ASP A 213 8.45 15.31 8.52
N ILE A 214 7.32 14.82 7.98
CA ILE A 214 7.16 13.40 7.62
C ILE A 214 8.12 13.04 6.49
N HIS A 215 8.22 13.91 5.48
CA HIS A 215 9.13 13.71 4.35
C HIS A 215 10.60 13.68 4.78
N GLU A 216 11.03 14.61 5.62
CA GLU A 216 12.40 14.63 6.15
C GLU A 216 12.73 13.35 6.93
N ARG A 217 11.78 12.82 7.71
CA ARG A 217 11.94 11.53 8.41
C ARG A 217 12.15 10.38 7.44
N ILE A 218 11.36 10.30 6.36
CA ILE A 218 11.52 9.26 5.32
C ILE A 218 12.90 9.37 4.67
N CYS A 219 13.33 10.59 4.28
CA CYS A 219 14.64 10.82 3.67
C CYS A 219 15.79 10.46 4.61
N GLY A 220 15.66 10.72 5.90
CA GLY A 220 16.68 10.40 6.91
C GLY A 220 16.84 8.90 7.21
N LEU A 221 15.90 8.06 6.72
CA LEU A 221 15.90 6.60 6.91
C LEU A 221 16.32 5.83 5.63
N LEU A 222 16.61 6.52 4.53
CA LEU A 222 17.11 5.98 3.26
C LEU A 222 18.64 5.88 3.24
#